data_a82290eb9b88326ba82fe806373336a0
#
_entry.id   a82290eb9b88326ba82fe806373336a0
#
_cell.length_a   1.000
_cell.length_b   1.000
_cell.length_c   1.000
_cell.angle_alpha   90.00
_cell.angle_beta   90.00
_cell.angle_gamma   90.00
#
_symmetry.space_group_name_H-M   'P 1'
#
loop_
_entity.id
_entity.type
_entity.pdbx_description
1 polymer ?
#
loop_
_entity_poly.entity_id
_entity_poly.type
_entity_poly.pdbx_seq_one_letter_code
_entity_poly.pdbx_strand_id
1 'polypeptide(L)'
;MIDRTPSEAEWLRVNAYCQRERHELAVRAAGDYPPEWRVAGTPLLAPPAWRLATPVPLDDIRLEFRPGAPNPDVPGLASLAPHALPVRADGTRYLDYSDVVAELAAPSVFENRPTYRLLEADLARPDGPRLACGRGRFFDSVDTGGAAAHEYAACQLAAAGPCDVAAVALSRAGAAARCPYRAALDGPTGLARRAAALAVSALTLRHDKQAGTATFPLHYREPGKVSHAAGLYQVIPVGVFQPSGEAPWNEANDFSLWRGLLREYAEELLGADEDYGSELAPIDYATWPLAKKMTGGLADGRVRAWCLGLGADPLTFAIDLLAVVVIDAPLYDDLFGAAVDANAEGRVTGPRPFDHASVSALLRDAPLQAAAEALLTLALAHRDTLLG
;
A
#
# COMPACT_ATOMS: atom_id res chain seq x y z
N MET A 1 4.85 -33.88 -9.35
CA MET A 1 4.75 -32.62 -10.13
C MET A 1 3.29 -32.52 -10.55
N ILE A 2 2.60 -31.47 -10.14
CA ILE A 2 1.24 -31.18 -10.63
C ILE A 2 1.41 -30.83 -12.10
N ASP A 3 0.71 -31.54 -12.97
CA ASP A 3 0.76 -31.33 -14.42
C ASP A 3 -0.02 -30.03 -14.72
N ARG A 4 0.71 -28.94 -14.94
CA ARG A 4 0.14 -27.61 -15.21
C ARG A 4 -0.21 -27.47 -16.68
N THR A 5 -1.33 -26.83 -16.95
CA THR A 5 -1.70 -26.51 -18.32
C THR A 5 -0.76 -25.47 -18.95
N PRO A 6 -0.66 -25.39 -20.29
CA PRO A 6 0.08 -24.32 -20.94
C PRO A 6 -0.42 -22.91 -20.53
N SER A 7 -1.73 -22.76 -20.27
CA SER A 7 -2.35 -21.51 -19.83
C SER A 7 -1.88 -21.10 -18.42
N GLU A 8 -1.82 -22.05 -17.47
CA GLU A 8 -1.29 -21.83 -16.11
C GLU A 8 0.22 -21.55 -16.12
N ALA A 9 0.96 -22.25 -16.97
CA ALA A 9 2.40 -22.01 -17.12
C ALA A 9 2.70 -20.60 -17.66
N GLU A 10 1.91 -20.12 -18.62
CA GLU A 10 2.01 -18.76 -19.13
C GLU A 10 1.64 -17.72 -18.06
N TRP A 11 0.55 -17.94 -17.32
CA TRP A 11 0.17 -17.07 -16.22
C TRP A 11 1.30 -16.93 -15.18
N LEU A 12 1.92 -18.05 -14.79
CA LEU A 12 3.05 -18.06 -13.86
C LEU A 12 4.27 -17.32 -14.40
N ARG A 13 4.54 -17.41 -15.70
CA ARG A 13 5.62 -16.66 -16.36
C ARG A 13 5.38 -15.15 -16.26
N VAL A 14 4.15 -14.70 -16.53
CA VAL A 14 3.76 -13.30 -16.41
C VAL A 14 3.83 -12.84 -14.97
N ASN A 15 3.33 -13.64 -14.01
CA ASN A 15 3.38 -13.32 -12.59
C ASN A 15 4.82 -13.16 -12.07
N ALA A 16 5.70 -14.11 -12.45
CA ALA A 16 7.13 -14.02 -12.09
C ALA A 16 7.81 -12.79 -12.68
N TYR A 17 7.46 -12.40 -13.91
CA TYR A 17 7.94 -11.16 -14.53
C TYR A 17 7.41 -9.94 -13.78
N CYS A 18 6.11 -9.90 -13.47
CA CYS A 18 5.49 -8.81 -12.72
C CYS A 18 6.14 -8.60 -11.35
N GLN A 19 6.45 -9.68 -10.64
CA GLN A 19 7.12 -9.59 -9.34
C GLN A 19 8.57 -9.11 -9.45
N ARG A 20 9.34 -9.64 -10.39
CA ARG A 20 10.74 -9.30 -10.57
C ARG A 20 10.95 -7.86 -11.04
N GLU A 21 10.13 -7.40 -11.99
CA GLU A 21 10.25 -6.09 -12.60
C GLU A 21 9.28 -5.04 -12.01
N ARG A 22 8.77 -5.27 -10.81
CA ARG A 22 7.68 -4.49 -10.20
C ARG A 22 7.97 -2.99 -10.15
N HIS A 23 9.17 -2.61 -9.71
CA HIS A 23 9.59 -1.21 -9.65
C HIS A 23 9.57 -0.58 -11.05
N GLU A 24 10.23 -1.20 -12.01
CA GLU A 24 10.29 -0.71 -13.39
C GLU A 24 8.92 -0.64 -14.05
N LEU A 25 8.06 -1.62 -13.78
CA LEU A 25 6.68 -1.62 -14.27
C LEU A 25 5.86 -0.49 -13.66
N ALA A 26 6.04 -0.17 -12.38
CA ALA A 26 5.39 0.97 -11.75
C ALA A 26 5.86 2.30 -12.35
N VAL A 27 7.17 2.47 -12.55
CA VAL A 27 7.73 3.67 -13.22
C VAL A 27 7.16 3.83 -14.64
N ARG A 28 7.11 2.74 -15.42
CA ARG A 28 6.53 2.75 -16.77
C ARG A 28 5.04 3.06 -16.74
N ALA A 29 4.29 2.41 -15.84
CA ALA A 29 2.84 2.63 -15.69
C ALA A 29 2.52 4.07 -15.29
N ALA A 30 3.36 4.73 -14.46
CA ALA A 30 3.22 6.14 -14.15
C ALA A 30 3.36 7.04 -15.38
N GLY A 31 4.10 6.60 -16.42
CA GLY A 31 4.24 7.29 -17.69
C GLY A 31 2.96 7.39 -18.52
N ASP A 32 1.98 6.51 -18.27
CA ASP A 32 0.69 6.50 -18.95
C ASP A 32 -0.28 7.59 -18.43
N TYR A 33 0.08 8.29 -17.35
CA TYR A 33 -0.73 9.31 -16.69
C TYR A 33 -0.10 10.70 -16.79
N PRO A 34 -0.89 11.78 -16.59
CA PRO A 34 -0.37 13.14 -16.65
C PRO A 34 0.79 13.34 -15.66
N PRO A 35 1.90 13.96 -16.09
CA PRO A 35 3.07 14.19 -15.23
C PRO A 35 2.76 14.97 -13.95
N GLU A 36 1.77 15.89 -14.02
CA GLU A 36 1.29 16.65 -12.87
C GLU A 36 0.57 15.80 -11.81
N TRP A 37 0.22 14.56 -12.12
CA TRP A 37 -0.33 13.62 -11.13
C TRP A 37 0.75 12.96 -10.28
N ARG A 38 2.00 13.00 -10.71
CA ARG A 38 3.11 12.42 -9.95
C ARG A 38 3.33 13.20 -8.65
N VAL A 39 3.32 12.49 -7.54
CA VAL A 39 3.59 13.05 -6.22
C VAL A 39 5.08 13.34 -6.10
N ALA A 40 5.45 14.60 -5.96
CA ALA A 40 6.84 15.05 -5.83
C ALA A 40 7.80 14.49 -6.92
N GLY A 41 7.28 14.21 -8.13
CA GLY A 41 8.06 13.65 -9.24
C GLY A 41 8.28 12.14 -9.19
N THR A 42 7.79 11.45 -8.15
CA THR A 42 7.88 9.98 -7.99
C THR A 42 6.83 9.25 -8.84
N PRO A 43 6.88 7.91 -8.95
CA PRO A 43 5.87 7.16 -9.67
C PRO A 43 4.46 7.23 -9.07
N LEU A 44 4.33 7.49 -7.76
CA LEU A 44 3.03 7.57 -7.08
C LEU A 44 2.14 8.65 -7.68
N LEU A 45 0.85 8.34 -7.88
CA LEU A 45 -0.11 9.21 -8.56
C LEU A 45 -1.15 9.76 -7.59
N ALA A 46 -1.40 11.07 -7.64
CA ALA A 46 -2.44 11.73 -6.87
C ALA A 46 -3.10 12.85 -7.70
N PRO A 47 -4.44 12.85 -7.81
CA PRO A 47 -5.16 14.01 -8.33
C PRO A 47 -5.04 15.20 -7.34
N PRO A 48 -5.33 16.43 -7.77
CA PRO A 48 -5.22 17.61 -6.90
C PRO A 48 -5.94 17.49 -5.55
N ALA A 49 -7.12 16.85 -5.52
CA ALA A 49 -7.91 16.67 -4.30
C ALA A 49 -7.24 15.75 -3.25
N TRP A 50 -6.26 14.94 -3.64
CA TRP A 50 -5.56 14.02 -2.74
C TRP A 50 -4.26 14.60 -2.17
N ARG A 51 -3.91 15.81 -2.54
CA ARG A 51 -2.65 16.45 -2.17
C ARG A 51 -2.85 17.44 -1.03
N LEU A 52 -1.85 17.50 -0.18
CA LEU A 52 -1.71 18.51 0.85
C LEU A 52 -0.54 19.45 0.50
N ALA A 53 -0.73 20.74 0.67
CA ALA A 53 0.35 21.72 0.48
C ALA A 53 1.37 21.68 1.64
N THR A 54 0.89 21.32 2.83
CA THR A 54 1.67 21.20 4.06
C THR A 54 1.18 19.97 4.83
N PRO A 55 2.05 19.32 5.64
CA PRO A 55 1.63 18.26 6.52
C PRO A 55 0.49 18.72 7.45
N VAL A 56 -0.49 17.86 7.66
CA VAL A 56 -1.58 18.08 8.63
C VAL A 56 -1.51 17.02 9.73
N PRO A 57 -1.90 17.32 10.97
CA PRO A 57 -2.04 16.28 12.00
C PRO A 57 -2.93 15.15 11.52
N LEU A 58 -2.56 13.91 11.81
CA LEU A 58 -3.30 12.74 11.36
C LEU A 58 -4.75 12.75 11.89
N ASP A 59 -4.95 13.26 13.10
CA ASP A 59 -6.25 13.37 13.75
C ASP A 59 -7.15 14.45 13.14
N ASP A 60 -6.61 15.36 12.35
CA ASP A 60 -7.40 16.37 11.63
C ASP A 60 -8.12 15.80 10.40
N ILE A 61 -7.77 14.56 9.99
CA ILE A 61 -8.46 13.89 8.89
C ILE A 61 -9.82 13.37 9.37
N ARG A 62 -10.88 13.93 8.81
CA ARG A 62 -12.24 13.48 9.10
C ARG A 62 -12.53 12.19 8.38
N LEU A 63 -12.76 11.12 9.15
CA LEU A 63 -13.21 9.83 8.63
C LEU A 63 -14.74 9.76 8.68
N GLU A 64 -15.34 9.33 7.58
CA GLU A 64 -16.77 9.04 7.49
C GLU A 64 -16.96 7.58 7.07
N PHE A 65 -17.70 6.82 7.87
CA PHE A 65 -18.05 5.44 7.53
C PHE A 65 -19.45 5.35 6.95
N ARG A 66 -19.57 4.81 5.74
CA ARG A 66 -20.83 4.62 4.99
C ARG A 66 -21.08 3.12 4.74
N PRO A 67 -21.55 2.36 5.74
CA PRO A 67 -21.71 0.90 5.63
C PRO A 67 -22.71 0.46 4.57
N GLY A 68 -23.66 1.32 4.20
CA GLY A 68 -24.66 1.07 3.16
C GLY A 68 -24.27 1.53 1.76
N ALA A 69 -23.01 1.93 1.53
CA ALA A 69 -22.57 2.33 0.20
C ALA A 69 -22.69 1.15 -0.80
N PRO A 70 -23.25 1.37 -2.02
CA PRO A 70 -23.42 0.33 -3.00
C PRO A 70 -22.07 -0.25 -3.43
N ASN A 71 -22.05 -1.52 -3.83
CA ASN A 71 -20.86 -2.12 -4.42
C ASN A 71 -20.52 -1.41 -5.74
N PRO A 72 -19.21 -1.32 -6.09
CA PRO A 72 -18.80 -0.75 -7.36
C PRO A 72 -19.25 -1.63 -8.52
N ASP A 73 -19.48 -0.99 -9.68
CA ASP A 73 -19.73 -1.70 -10.94
C ASP A 73 -18.39 -2.14 -11.56
N VAL A 74 -17.87 -3.29 -11.10
CA VAL A 74 -16.57 -3.81 -11.53
C VAL A 74 -16.68 -4.39 -12.95
N PRO A 75 -15.77 -4.02 -13.89
CA PRO A 75 -15.75 -4.57 -15.22
C PRO A 75 -15.48 -6.08 -15.23
N GLY A 76 -16.04 -6.79 -16.20
CA GLY A 76 -15.84 -8.24 -16.34
C GLY A 76 -14.41 -8.61 -16.76
N LEU A 77 -13.61 -9.15 -15.83
CA LEU A 77 -12.23 -9.57 -16.09
C LEU A 77 -12.15 -10.64 -17.20
N ALA A 78 -13.02 -11.65 -17.16
CA ALA A 78 -13.04 -12.74 -18.14
C ALA A 78 -13.25 -12.27 -19.60
N SER A 79 -13.96 -11.17 -19.81
CA SER A 79 -14.20 -10.63 -21.14
C SER A 79 -13.10 -9.68 -21.62
N LEU A 80 -12.50 -8.92 -20.71
CA LEU A 80 -11.53 -7.88 -21.04
C LEU A 80 -10.08 -8.37 -20.99
N ALA A 81 -9.74 -9.23 -20.04
CA ALA A 81 -8.40 -9.81 -19.88
C ALA A 81 -8.45 -11.32 -19.59
N PRO A 82 -8.97 -12.15 -20.53
CA PRO A 82 -9.16 -13.59 -20.28
C PRO A 82 -7.84 -14.34 -19.97
N HIS A 83 -6.69 -13.79 -20.33
CA HIS A 83 -5.38 -14.37 -20.03
C HIS A 83 -4.99 -14.25 -18.55
N ALA A 84 -5.62 -13.34 -17.79
CA ALA A 84 -5.45 -13.23 -16.35
C ALA A 84 -6.17 -14.37 -15.59
N LEU A 85 -7.10 -15.07 -16.24
CA LEU A 85 -7.84 -16.22 -15.73
C LEU A 85 -7.50 -17.45 -16.57
N PRO A 86 -6.44 -18.23 -16.23
CA PRO A 86 -6.02 -19.38 -17.04
C PRO A 86 -7.07 -20.49 -17.08
N VAL A 87 -6.82 -21.50 -17.91
CA VAL A 87 -7.67 -22.68 -18.05
C VAL A 87 -7.04 -23.84 -17.31
N ARG A 88 -7.81 -24.48 -16.42
CA ARG A 88 -7.43 -25.66 -15.66
C ARG A 88 -7.32 -26.91 -16.52
N ALA A 89 -6.76 -27.98 -15.96
CA ALA A 89 -6.60 -29.27 -16.66
C ALA A 89 -7.93 -29.91 -17.05
N ASP A 90 -9.01 -29.66 -16.37
CA ASP A 90 -10.35 -30.11 -16.68
C ASP A 90 -11.07 -29.30 -17.79
N GLY A 91 -10.41 -28.28 -18.34
CA GLY A 91 -10.92 -27.38 -19.36
C GLY A 91 -11.74 -26.21 -18.78
N THR A 92 -11.97 -26.11 -17.48
CA THR A 92 -12.65 -24.97 -16.85
C THR A 92 -11.71 -23.77 -16.72
N ARG A 93 -12.27 -22.57 -16.70
CA ARG A 93 -11.53 -21.34 -16.42
C ARG A 93 -11.71 -20.95 -14.96
N TYR A 94 -10.66 -20.37 -14.36
CA TYR A 94 -10.81 -19.70 -13.08
C TYR A 94 -11.85 -18.59 -13.17
N LEU A 95 -12.58 -18.34 -12.08
CA LEU A 95 -13.63 -17.33 -12.03
C LEU A 95 -13.06 -15.97 -11.59
N ASP A 96 -12.25 -15.96 -10.55
CA ASP A 96 -11.66 -14.78 -9.95
C ASP A 96 -10.13 -14.83 -9.98
N TYR A 97 -9.48 -13.68 -10.04
CA TYR A 97 -8.02 -13.60 -10.06
C TYR A 97 -7.41 -14.06 -8.73
N SER A 98 -8.10 -13.79 -7.61
CA SER A 98 -7.70 -14.29 -6.29
C SER A 98 -7.66 -15.81 -6.22
N ASP A 99 -8.59 -16.52 -6.89
CA ASP A 99 -8.56 -17.99 -6.99
C ASP A 99 -7.31 -18.49 -7.72
N VAL A 100 -6.91 -17.79 -8.79
CA VAL A 100 -5.68 -18.11 -9.53
C VAL A 100 -4.46 -17.94 -8.64
N VAL A 101 -4.39 -16.82 -7.91
CA VAL A 101 -3.28 -16.55 -6.98
C VAL A 101 -3.25 -17.61 -5.88
N ALA A 102 -4.39 -17.94 -5.28
CA ALA A 102 -4.49 -18.93 -4.21
C ALA A 102 -4.01 -20.32 -4.64
N GLU A 103 -4.29 -20.73 -5.88
CA GLU A 103 -3.92 -22.05 -6.37
C GLU A 103 -2.50 -22.13 -6.96
N LEU A 104 -2.07 -21.10 -7.68
CA LEU A 104 -0.83 -21.13 -8.45
C LEU A 104 0.37 -20.45 -7.76
N ALA A 105 0.13 -19.42 -6.95
CA ALA A 105 1.18 -18.55 -6.42
C ALA A 105 0.80 -17.89 -5.08
N ALA A 106 0.11 -18.63 -4.20
CA ALA A 106 -0.31 -18.09 -2.91
C ALA A 106 0.89 -17.60 -2.09
N PRO A 107 0.84 -16.38 -1.54
CA PRO A 107 1.78 -15.96 -0.51
C PRO A 107 1.50 -16.70 0.81
N SER A 108 2.40 -16.57 1.78
CA SER A 108 2.28 -17.26 3.08
C SER A 108 1.03 -16.87 3.87
N VAL A 109 0.57 -15.62 3.71
CA VAL A 109 -0.70 -15.12 4.24
C VAL A 109 -1.54 -14.63 3.08
N PHE A 110 -2.68 -15.29 2.84
CA PHE A 110 -3.59 -14.94 1.75
C PHE A 110 -5.04 -15.20 2.18
N GLU A 111 -5.62 -14.24 2.86
CA GLU A 111 -6.95 -14.32 3.45
C GLU A 111 -7.83 -13.17 2.96
N ASN A 112 -9.11 -13.46 2.73
CA ASN A 112 -10.08 -12.46 2.30
C ASN A 112 -10.69 -11.73 3.51
N ARG A 113 -9.91 -10.89 4.19
CA ARG A 113 -10.33 -10.12 5.36
C ARG A 113 -11.23 -8.93 5.01
N PRO A 114 -12.12 -8.49 5.91
CA PRO A 114 -12.86 -7.25 5.75
C PRO A 114 -11.90 -6.05 5.69
N THR A 115 -12.23 -5.04 4.89
CA THR A 115 -11.46 -3.80 4.75
C THR A 115 -12.37 -2.58 4.73
N TYR A 116 -11.82 -1.41 5.01
CA TYR A 116 -12.48 -0.14 4.76
C TYR A 116 -12.11 0.35 3.35
N ARG A 117 -12.97 0.07 2.37
CA ARG A 117 -12.73 0.56 1.00
C ARG A 117 -12.94 2.06 0.91
N LEU A 118 -12.06 2.75 0.21
CA LEU A 118 -12.17 4.17 -0.04
C LEU A 118 -13.30 4.46 -1.04
N LEU A 119 -14.24 5.33 -0.68
CA LEU A 119 -15.35 5.79 -1.51
C LEU A 119 -15.10 7.18 -2.07
N GLU A 120 -14.48 8.04 -1.26
CA GLU A 120 -14.24 9.44 -1.55
C GLU A 120 -13.03 9.93 -0.77
N ALA A 121 -12.19 10.73 -1.40
CA ALA A 121 -11.07 11.40 -0.75
C ALA A 121 -10.95 12.83 -1.27
N ASP A 122 -10.97 13.78 -0.35
CA ASP A 122 -10.71 15.18 -0.63
C ASP A 122 -9.93 15.80 0.54
N LEU A 123 -8.63 15.87 0.37
CA LEU A 123 -7.72 16.42 1.37
C LEU A 123 -7.52 17.94 1.21
N ALA A 124 -7.89 18.49 0.05
CA ALA A 124 -7.72 19.91 -0.28
C ALA A 124 -8.92 20.78 0.13
N ARG A 125 -9.89 20.23 0.86
CA ARG A 125 -11.10 20.95 1.27
C ARG A 125 -10.80 22.13 2.20
N PRO A 126 -11.49 23.26 2.01
CA PRO A 126 -11.34 24.43 2.89
C PRO A 126 -11.77 24.17 4.35
N ASP A 127 -12.70 23.22 4.56
CA ASP A 127 -13.24 22.85 5.89
C ASP A 127 -12.47 21.68 6.54
N GLY A 128 -11.35 21.29 5.96
CA GLY A 128 -10.44 20.24 6.44
C GLY A 128 -10.48 18.95 5.62
N PRO A 129 -9.40 18.17 5.68
CA PRO A 129 -9.25 16.93 4.93
C PRO A 129 -10.29 15.88 5.33
N ARG A 130 -10.83 15.16 4.32
CA ARG A 130 -11.89 14.19 4.53
C ARG A 130 -11.69 12.93 3.70
N LEU A 131 -11.95 11.77 4.31
CA LEU A 131 -12.04 10.46 3.67
C LEU A 131 -13.39 9.84 4.01
N ALA A 132 -14.09 9.32 3.00
CA ALA A 132 -15.27 8.50 3.21
C ALA A 132 -14.96 7.05 2.83
N CYS A 133 -15.28 6.12 3.72
CA CYS A 133 -15.03 4.70 3.53
C CYS A 133 -16.34 3.89 3.63
N GLY A 134 -16.37 2.76 2.95
CA GLY A 134 -17.43 1.77 3.03
C GLY A 134 -16.85 0.38 3.30
N ARG A 135 -17.71 -0.63 3.32
CA ARG A 135 -17.29 -2.01 3.44
C ARG A 135 -16.64 -2.51 2.16
N GLY A 136 -15.57 -3.27 2.29
CA GLY A 136 -14.89 -4.01 1.24
C GLY A 136 -14.22 -5.25 1.78
N ARG A 137 -13.58 -5.99 0.91
CA ARG A 137 -12.78 -7.16 1.27
C ARG A 137 -11.41 -7.08 0.58
N PHE A 138 -10.42 -7.74 1.16
CA PHE A 138 -9.06 -7.71 0.62
C PHE A 138 -8.99 -8.25 -0.82
N PHE A 139 -9.72 -9.34 -1.11
CA PHE A 139 -9.71 -9.92 -2.45
C PHE A 139 -10.36 -9.02 -3.50
N ASP A 140 -11.24 -8.07 -3.12
CA ASP A 140 -11.74 -7.07 -4.08
C ASP A 140 -10.58 -6.29 -4.74
N SER A 141 -9.51 -6.00 -3.98
CA SER A 141 -8.32 -5.32 -4.50
C SER A 141 -7.44 -6.25 -5.33
N VAL A 142 -7.36 -7.53 -4.94
CA VAL A 142 -6.61 -8.56 -5.67
C VAL A 142 -7.27 -8.80 -7.03
N ASP A 143 -8.59 -8.94 -7.07
CA ASP A 143 -9.37 -9.23 -8.27
C ASP A 143 -9.43 -8.03 -9.24
N THR A 144 -9.18 -6.82 -8.75
CA THR A 144 -9.15 -5.62 -9.59
C THR A 144 -7.72 -5.12 -9.83
N GLY A 145 -7.08 -4.55 -8.85
CA GLY A 145 -5.74 -3.97 -8.98
C GLY A 145 -4.65 -5.01 -9.27
N GLY A 146 -4.73 -6.19 -8.65
CA GLY A 146 -3.83 -7.32 -8.92
C GLY A 146 -3.97 -7.83 -10.35
N ALA A 147 -5.20 -8.06 -10.80
CA ALA A 147 -5.48 -8.47 -12.18
C ALA A 147 -5.04 -7.42 -13.21
N ALA A 148 -5.24 -6.12 -12.92
CA ALA A 148 -4.79 -5.02 -13.78
C ALA A 148 -3.26 -4.94 -13.87
N ALA A 149 -2.55 -5.23 -12.78
CA ALA A 149 -1.09 -5.31 -12.78
C ALA A 149 -0.59 -6.50 -13.62
N HIS A 150 -1.24 -7.64 -13.50
CA HIS A 150 -0.94 -8.84 -14.32
C HIS A 150 -1.17 -8.58 -15.81
N GLU A 151 -2.31 -7.97 -16.18
CA GLU A 151 -2.59 -7.57 -17.55
C GLU A 151 -1.51 -6.63 -18.09
N TYR A 152 -1.12 -5.62 -17.31
CA TYR A 152 -0.05 -4.69 -17.69
C TYR A 152 1.29 -5.40 -17.90
N ALA A 153 1.66 -6.27 -16.97
CA ALA A 153 2.88 -7.08 -17.07
C ALA A 153 2.88 -7.99 -18.32
N ALA A 154 1.75 -8.63 -18.63
CA ALA A 154 1.60 -9.43 -19.84
C ALA A 154 1.81 -8.59 -21.11
N CYS A 155 1.23 -7.39 -21.16
CA CYS A 155 1.39 -6.45 -22.28
C CYS A 155 2.84 -6.01 -22.46
N GLN A 156 3.54 -5.67 -21.35
CA GLN A 156 4.95 -5.27 -21.40
C GLN A 156 5.85 -6.43 -21.82
N LEU A 157 5.59 -7.64 -21.32
CA LEU A 157 6.34 -8.83 -21.65
C LEU A 157 6.18 -9.24 -23.13
N ALA A 158 4.97 -9.09 -23.69
CA ALA A 158 4.70 -9.32 -25.11
C ALA A 158 5.38 -8.27 -26.02
N ALA A 159 5.46 -7.02 -25.57
CA ALA A 159 6.12 -5.95 -26.30
C ALA A 159 7.66 -6.05 -26.28
N ALA A 160 8.22 -6.68 -25.26
CA ALA A 160 9.66 -6.92 -25.09
C ALA A 160 10.17 -8.13 -25.90
N GLY A 161 9.48 -8.61 -26.95
CA GLY A 161 9.90 -9.71 -27.82
C GLY A 161 11.42 -9.75 -28.08
N PRO A 162 12.02 -10.78 -28.71
CA PRO A 162 13.47 -11.05 -28.68
C PRO A 162 14.38 -9.97 -29.32
N CYS A 163 13.84 -8.85 -29.76
CA CYS A 163 14.61 -7.71 -30.29
C CYS A 163 14.03 -6.38 -29.82
N ASP A 164 14.92 -5.58 -29.19
CA ASP A 164 14.80 -4.17 -28.80
C ASP A 164 14.11 -3.81 -27.49
N VAL A 165 15.00 -3.45 -26.54
CA VAL A 165 14.72 -2.75 -25.29
C VAL A 165 14.52 -1.22 -25.57
N ALA A 166 13.78 -0.88 -26.59
CA ALA A 166 13.31 0.50 -26.76
C ALA A 166 11.91 0.57 -26.15
N ALA A 167 11.83 1.14 -24.93
CA ALA A 167 10.58 1.49 -24.29
C ALA A 167 9.76 2.39 -25.23
N VAL A 168 8.82 1.80 -25.96
CA VAL A 168 7.80 2.58 -26.65
C VAL A 168 6.88 3.11 -25.56
N ALA A 169 7.10 4.40 -25.19
CA ALA A 169 6.12 5.13 -24.41
C ALA A 169 4.78 5.05 -25.15
N LEU A 170 3.85 4.28 -24.63
CA LEU A 170 2.54 4.13 -25.23
C LEU A 170 1.79 5.44 -25.03
N SER A 171 1.22 5.98 -26.11
CA SER A 171 0.22 7.03 -25.95
C SER A 171 -0.92 6.46 -25.10
N ARG A 172 -1.62 7.33 -24.31
CA ARG A 172 -2.75 6.94 -23.45
C ARG A 172 -3.79 6.07 -24.20
N ALA A 173 -4.07 6.36 -25.46
CA ALA A 173 -4.94 5.56 -26.32
C ALA A 173 -4.35 4.18 -26.66
N GLY A 174 -3.05 4.07 -26.85
CA GLY A 174 -2.37 2.82 -27.13
C GLY A 174 -2.26 1.92 -25.89
N ALA A 175 -2.08 2.50 -24.71
CA ALA A 175 -2.11 1.78 -23.44
C ALA A 175 -3.51 1.20 -23.15
N ALA A 176 -4.56 1.99 -23.34
CA ALA A 176 -5.96 1.54 -23.18
C ALA A 176 -6.33 0.41 -24.15
N ALA A 177 -5.85 0.46 -25.40
CA ALA A 177 -6.12 -0.58 -26.37
C ALA A 177 -5.43 -1.92 -26.06
N ARG A 178 -4.29 -1.89 -25.36
CA ARG A 178 -3.54 -3.09 -25.00
C ARG A 178 -3.92 -3.68 -23.65
N CYS A 179 -4.40 -2.86 -22.71
CA CYS A 179 -4.79 -3.26 -21.37
C CYS A 179 -6.25 -2.82 -21.12
N PRO A 180 -7.23 -3.47 -21.79
CA PRO A 180 -8.63 -3.05 -21.75
C PRO A 180 -9.28 -3.19 -20.38
N TYR A 181 -8.90 -4.18 -19.56
CA TYR A 181 -9.39 -4.30 -18.19
C TYR A 181 -8.92 -3.14 -17.32
N ARG A 182 -7.62 -2.87 -17.34
CA ARG A 182 -7.01 -1.75 -16.63
C ARG A 182 -7.65 -0.42 -17.02
N ALA A 183 -7.92 -0.21 -18.31
CA ALA A 183 -8.60 0.99 -18.81
C ALA A 183 -10.05 1.08 -18.33
N ALA A 184 -10.78 -0.04 -18.24
CA ALA A 184 -12.16 -0.11 -17.81
C ALA A 184 -12.35 0.14 -16.30
N LEU A 185 -11.28 0.01 -15.49
CA LEU A 185 -11.27 0.34 -14.05
C LEU A 185 -11.18 1.85 -13.77
N ASP A 186 -11.16 2.70 -14.80
CA ASP A 186 -11.05 4.16 -14.69
C ASP A 186 -9.73 4.64 -14.06
N GLY A 187 -8.70 3.82 -14.17
CA GLY A 187 -7.33 4.11 -13.72
C GLY A 187 -7.11 4.02 -12.21
N PRO A 188 -5.89 4.39 -11.75
CA PRO A 188 -5.46 4.17 -10.37
C PRO A 188 -6.23 5.02 -9.34
N THR A 189 -6.75 6.17 -9.74
CA THR A 189 -7.49 7.09 -8.86
C THR A 189 -9.01 6.98 -9.00
N GLY A 190 -9.50 6.13 -9.93
CA GLY A 190 -10.93 5.84 -10.08
C GLY A 190 -11.44 4.97 -8.94
N LEU A 191 -12.51 5.39 -8.26
CA LEU A 191 -13.09 4.69 -7.11
C LEU A 191 -14.45 4.07 -7.42
N ALA A 192 -15.08 4.45 -8.54
CA ALA A 192 -16.43 4.01 -8.88
C ALA A 192 -16.49 2.59 -9.48
N ARG A 193 -15.38 2.15 -10.09
CA ARG A 193 -15.32 0.89 -10.87
C ARG A 193 -14.57 -0.23 -10.16
N ARG A 194 -14.16 -0.03 -8.91
CA ARG A 194 -13.46 -1.03 -8.08
C ARG A 194 -13.64 -0.75 -6.60
N ALA A 195 -13.56 -1.80 -5.78
CA ALA A 195 -13.47 -1.64 -4.34
C ALA A 195 -11.99 -1.37 -3.98
N ALA A 196 -11.65 -0.10 -3.84
CA ALA A 196 -10.29 0.31 -3.54
C ALA A 196 -10.00 0.22 -2.04
N ALA A 197 -9.24 -0.79 -1.59
CA ALA A 197 -8.74 -0.82 -0.23
C ALA A 197 -7.80 0.37 0.00
N LEU A 198 -7.93 0.99 1.18
CA LEU A 198 -7.02 2.02 1.65
C LEU A 198 -5.94 1.36 2.50
N ALA A 199 -4.68 1.65 2.23
CA ALA A 199 -3.56 1.33 3.10
C ALA A 199 -3.06 2.61 3.79
N VAL A 200 -2.35 2.46 4.90
CA VAL A 200 -1.61 3.53 5.56
C VAL A 200 -0.13 3.17 5.52
N SER A 201 0.65 3.97 4.80
CA SER A 201 2.10 3.88 4.78
C SER A 201 2.68 4.92 5.73
N ALA A 202 3.38 4.49 6.79
CA ALA A 202 3.92 5.38 7.80
C ALA A 202 5.45 5.35 7.83
N LEU A 203 6.07 6.51 7.60
CA LEU A 203 7.49 6.72 7.87
C LEU A 203 7.68 6.99 9.36
N THR A 204 8.32 6.07 10.06
CA THR A 204 8.64 6.25 11.48
C THR A 204 10.00 6.91 11.65
N LEU A 205 10.01 8.08 12.30
CA LEU A 205 11.21 8.84 12.62
C LEU A 205 11.50 8.76 14.13
N ARG A 206 12.66 8.18 14.49
CA ARG A 206 13.24 8.32 15.82
C ARG A 206 13.95 9.67 15.87
N HIS A 207 13.45 10.60 16.70
CA HIS A 207 13.97 11.97 16.77
C HIS A 207 14.73 12.20 18.08
N ASP A 208 16.04 12.41 17.97
CA ASP A 208 16.87 12.86 19.09
C ASP A 208 16.94 14.40 19.09
N LYS A 209 16.09 15.01 19.91
CA LYS A 209 16.02 16.47 20.04
C LYS A 209 17.31 17.09 20.58
N GLN A 210 18.08 16.35 21.41
CA GLN A 210 19.33 16.85 21.99
C GLN A 210 20.45 16.88 20.96
N ALA A 211 20.54 15.82 20.15
CA ALA A 211 21.51 15.74 19.07
C ALA A 211 21.07 16.50 17.80
N GLY A 212 19.79 16.89 17.69
CA GLY A 212 19.22 17.49 16.48
C GLY A 212 19.17 16.53 15.29
N THR A 213 19.15 15.22 15.56
CA THR A 213 19.19 14.17 14.52
C THR A 213 17.93 13.33 14.51
N ALA A 214 17.61 12.78 13.35
CA ALA A 214 16.55 11.80 13.21
C ALA A 214 17.03 10.61 12.39
N THR A 215 16.49 9.44 12.69
CA THR A 215 16.77 8.19 11.96
C THR A 215 15.47 7.45 11.68
N PHE A 216 15.49 6.56 10.68
CA PHE A 216 14.34 5.75 10.32
C PHE A 216 14.74 4.33 9.91
N PRO A 217 13.91 3.32 10.21
CA PRO A 217 14.00 1.98 9.65
C PRO A 217 13.29 1.91 8.30
N LEU A 218 13.63 0.88 7.52
CA LEU A 218 12.90 0.46 6.33
C LEU A 218 12.58 -1.03 6.42
N HIS A 219 11.54 -1.44 5.74
CA HIS A 219 11.17 -2.83 5.59
C HIS A 219 11.52 -3.30 4.17
N TYR A 220 12.31 -4.37 4.04
CA TYR A 220 12.51 -5.08 2.79
C TYR A 220 11.53 -6.24 2.70
N ARG A 221 10.59 -6.19 1.78
CA ARG A 221 9.57 -7.21 1.58
C ARG A 221 10.15 -8.40 0.81
N GLU A 222 10.31 -9.52 1.49
CA GLU A 222 10.95 -10.69 0.88
C GLU A 222 10.06 -11.33 -0.18
N PRO A 223 10.60 -11.58 -1.41
CA PRO A 223 9.88 -12.33 -2.43
C PRO A 223 9.43 -13.70 -1.92
N GLY A 224 8.18 -14.08 -2.25
CA GLY A 224 7.56 -15.34 -1.83
C GLY A 224 6.85 -15.30 -0.48
N LYS A 225 7.08 -14.28 0.36
CA LYS A 225 6.35 -14.11 1.63
C LYS A 225 5.08 -13.28 1.47
N VAL A 226 5.06 -12.34 0.53
CA VAL A 226 3.99 -11.36 0.37
C VAL A 226 3.49 -11.27 -1.07
N SER A 227 2.20 -10.93 -1.24
CA SER A 227 1.59 -10.69 -2.56
C SER A 227 1.88 -9.28 -3.09
N HIS A 228 2.03 -8.30 -2.18
CA HIS A 228 2.22 -6.88 -2.52
C HIS A 228 3.63 -6.41 -2.22
N ALA A 229 4.21 -5.59 -3.12
CA ALA A 229 5.54 -4.97 -3.00
C ALA A 229 6.72 -5.94 -2.77
N ALA A 230 6.60 -7.21 -3.15
CA ALA A 230 7.68 -8.19 -3.03
C ALA A 230 8.94 -7.72 -3.77
N GLY A 231 10.10 -7.82 -3.11
CA GLY A 231 11.40 -7.37 -3.64
C GLY A 231 11.67 -5.87 -3.52
N LEU A 232 10.77 -5.10 -2.92
CA LEU A 232 10.90 -3.65 -2.73
C LEU A 232 11.20 -3.29 -1.27
N TYR A 233 11.84 -2.14 -1.09
CA TYR A 233 11.87 -1.46 0.19
C TYR A 233 10.63 -0.61 0.38
N GLN A 234 10.08 -0.61 1.58
CA GLN A 234 9.00 0.29 1.99
C GLN A 234 9.32 0.93 3.34
N VAL A 235 8.58 1.99 3.67
CA VAL A 235 8.56 2.56 5.02
C VAL A 235 7.95 1.54 5.99
N ILE A 236 8.04 1.78 7.28
CA ILE A 236 7.47 0.91 8.30
C ILE A 236 6.82 1.77 9.41
N PRO A 237 5.60 1.41 9.82
CA PRO A 237 4.75 0.30 9.34
C PRO A 237 3.94 0.64 8.07
N VAL A 238 3.45 -0.41 7.40
CA VAL A 238 2.52 -0.29 6.26
C VAL A 238 1.47 -1.38 6.34
N GLY A 239 0.22 -1.01 6.49
CA GLY A 239 -0.88 -1.96 6.52
C GLY A 239 -2.15 -1.49 5.84
N VAL A 240 -3.01 -2.45 5.56
CA VAL A 240 -4.36 -2.18 5.03
C VAL A 240 -5.21 -1.59 6.15
N PHE A 241 -5.91 -0.51 5.86
CA PHE A 241 -6.89 0.04 6.78
C PHE A 241 -8.10 -0.89 6.87
N GLN A 242 -8.17 -1.67 7.95
CA GLN A 242 -9.12 -2.77 8.12
C GLN A 242 -9.52 -2.97 9.58
N PRO A 243 -10.68 -3.61 9.85
CA PRO A 243 -10.98 -4.13 11.17
C PRO A 243 -9.98 -5.22 11.58
N SER A 244 -9.80 -5.43 12.90
CA SER A 244 -8.92 -6.46 13.45
C SER A 244 -9.47 -7.89 13.30
N GLY A 245 -10.73 -8.04 12.89
CA GLY A 245 -11.39 -9.33 12.70
C GLY A 245 -12.79 -9.21 12.13
N GLU A 246 -13.47 -10.33 11.94
CA GLU A 246 -14.81 -10.43 11.33
C GLU A 246 -15.95 -10.03 12.28
N ALA A 247 -15.70 -10.03 13.60
CA ALA A 247 -16.75 -9.73 14.58
C ALA A 247 -17.30 -8.30 14.40
N PRO A 248 -18.64 -8.10 14.42
CA PRO A 248 -19.26 -6.83 14.02
C PRO A 248 -18.84 -5.62 14.83
N TRP A 249 -18.43 -5.80 16.09
CA TRP A 249 -17.95 -4.70 16.93
C TRP A 249 -16.60 -4.12 16.46
N ASN A 250 -15.78 -4.91 15.75
CA ASN A 250 -14.49 -4.46 15.27
C ASN A 250 -14.62 -3.36 14.19
N GLU A 251 -15.70 -3.39 13.40
CA GLU A 251 -15.95 -2.40 12.36
C GLU A 251 -16.01 -0.96 12.91
N ALA A 252 -16.63 -0.75 14.05
CA ALA A 252 -16.70 0.56 14.67
C ALA A 252 -15.50 0.84 15.59
N ASN A 253 -15.03 -0.20 16.30
CA ASN A 253 -13.89 -0.06 17.22
C ASN A 253 -12.60 0.31 16.49
N ASP A 254 -12.37 -0.23 15.29
CA ASP A 254 -11.10 -0.12 14.58
C ASP A 254 -11.13 0.95 13.47
N PHE A 255 -12.26 1.65 13.28
CA PHE A 255 -12.36 2.73 12.29
C PHE A 255 -11.62 3.99 12.74
N SER A 256 -10.30 3.88 12.80
CA SER A 256 -9.37 4.95 13.19
C SER A 256 -8.01 4.68 12.54
N LEU A 257 -7.47 5.66 11.80
CA LEU A 257 -6.14 5.56 11.20
C LEU A 257 -5.07 5.30 12.25
N TRP A 258 -5.17 5.95 13.41
CA TRP A 258 -4.22 5.77 14.51
C TRP A 258 -4.28 4.36 15.10
N ARG A 259 -5.48 3.81 15.34
CA ARG A 259 -5.62 2.43 15.86
C ARG A 259 -5.11 1.40 14.84
N GLY A 260 -5.34 1.62 13.55
CA GLY A 260 -4.73 0.82 12.50
C GLY A 260 -3.21 0.83 12.60
N LEU A 261 -2.59 2.02 12.65
CA LEU A 261 -1.13 2.14 12.81
C LEU A 261 -0.60 1.46 14.07
N LEU A 262 -1.32 1.53 15.19
CA LEU A 262 -0.89 0.84 16.42
C LEU A 262 -0.81 -0.67 16.27
N ARG A 263 -1.72 -1.28 15.52
CA ARG A 263 -1.66 -2.73 15.22
C ARG A 263 -0.48 -3.03 14.33
N GLU A 264 -0.31 -2.29 13.25
CA GLU A 264 0.84 -2.46 12.34
C GLU A 264 2.19 -2.26 13.06
N TYR A 265 2.29 -1.33 14.01
CA TYR A 265 3.48 -1.20 14.86
C TYR A 265 3.76 -2.46 15.68
N ALA A 266 2.73 -3.08 16.23
CA ALA A 266 2.88 -4.32 16.99
C ALA A 266 3.31 -5.49 16.09
N GLU A 267 2.71 -5.61 14.94
CA GLU A 267 2.96 -6.69 13.99
C GLU A 267 4.34 -6.54 13.35
N GLU A 268 4.64 -5.39 12.77
CA GLU A 268 5.85 -5.22 11.97
C GLU A 268 7.12 -4.95 12.79
N LEU A 269 7.04 -4.23 13.92
CA LEU A 269 8.21 -3.91 14.74
C LEU A 269 8.36 -4.77 15.98
N LEU A 270 7.26 -5.29 16.55
CA LEU A 270 7.34 -6.12 17.75
C LEU A 270 7.10 -7.61 17.47
N GLY A 271 6.75 -7.97 16.23
CA GLY A 271 6.49 -9.35 15.84
C GLY A 271 5.27 -9.96 16.52
N ALA A 272 4.29 -9.13 16.87
CA ALA A 272 3.04 -9.63 17.44
C ALA A 272 2.23 -10.38 16.36
N ASP A 273 1.48 -11.39 16.79
CA ASP A 273 0.51 -12.03 15.92
C ASP A 273 -0.64 -11.07 15.60
N GLU A 274 -1.24 -11.22 14.43
CA GLU A 274 -2.44 -10.49 14.01
C GLU A 274 -3.71 -10.97 14.76
N ASP A 275 -3.62 -12.03 15.55
CA ASP A 275 -4.71 -12.51 16.42
C ASP A 275 -4.70 -11.72 17.74
N TYR A 276 -5.52 -10.69 17.78
CA TYR A 276 -5.74 -9.87 18.98
C TYR A 276 -6.83 -10.43 19.90
N GLY A 277 -7.38 -11.63 19.64
CA GLY A 277 -8.56 -12.14 20.31
C GLY A 277 -9.83 -11.33 20.01
N SER A 278 -9.81 -10.54 18.96
CA SER A 278 -10.86 -9.57 18.60
C SER A 278 -12.17 -10.23 18.13
N GLU A 279 -12.15 -11.51 17.85
CA GLU A 279 -13.37 -12.32 17.63
C GLU A 279 -14.18 -12.60 18.91
N LEU A 280 -13.55 -12.46 20.08
CA LEU A 280 -14.19 -12.69 21.37
C LEU A 280 -14.63 -11.38 22.05
N ALA A 281 -13.85 -10.30 21.86
CA ALA A 281 -14.14 -8.98 22.41
C ALA A 281 -13.36 -7.91 21.62
N PRO A 282 -13.86 -6.66 21.51
CA PRO A 282 -13.13 -5.59 20.85
C PRO A 282 -11.81 -5.30 21.55
N ILE A 283 -10.77 -4.92 20.78
CA ILE A 283 -9.48 -4.51 21.34
C ILE A 283 -9.69 -3.31 22.27
N ASP A 284 -9.21 -3.41 23.50
CA ASP A 284 -9.18 -2.28 24.44
C ASP A 284 -7.88 -1.48 24.26
N TYR A 285 -7.90 -0.53 23.33
CA TYR A 285 -6.77 0.36 23.05
C TYR A 285 -6.37 1.26 24.23
N ALA A 286 -7.25 1.46 25.23
CA ALA A 286 -6.95 2.26 26.41
C ALA A 286 -6.04 1.52 27.40
N THR A 287 -6.17 0.22 27.48
CA THR A 287 -5.38 -0.62 28.39
C THR A 287 -4.22 -1.36 27.72
N TRP A 288 -4.28 -1.54 26.39
CA TRP A 288 -3.20 -2.19 25.64
C TRP A 288 -1.87 -1.39 25.81
N PRO A 289 -0.79 -2.01 26.34
CA PRO A 289 0.42 -1.28 26.76
C PRO A 289 1.06 -0.42 25.65
N LEU A 290 1.19 -0.95 24.44
CA LEU A 290 1.73 -0.21 23.29
C LEU A 290 0.84 1.00 22.96
N ALA A 291 -0.47 0.75 22.79
CA ALA A 291 -1.44 1.79 22.45
C ALA A 291 -1.48 2.89 23.50
N LYS A 292 -1.45 2.54 24.78
CA LYS A 292 -1.42 3.48 25.91
C LYS A 292 -0.17 4.38 25.89
N LYS A 293 1.02 3.79 25.67
CA LYS A 293 2.27 4.55 25.59
C LYS A 293 2.32 5.48 24.38
N MET A 294 1.97 4.96 23.21
CA MET A 294 1.98 5.72 21.95
C MET A 294 0.94 6.85 21.95
N THR A 295 -0.30 6.58 22.37
CA THR A 295 -1.37 7.59 22.47
C THR A 295 -1.09 8.61 23.60
N GLY A 296 -0.51 8.17 24.71
CA GLY A 296 -0.01 9.07 25.74
C GLY A 296 1.09 10.00 25.20
N GLY A 297 1.98 9.47 24.37
CA GLY A 297 3.01 10.24 23.67
C GLY A 297 2.44 11.28 22.69
N LEU A 298 1.31 10.99 22.02
CA LEU A 298 0.60 12.01 21.22
C LEU A 298 0.07 13.15 22.10
N ALA A 299 -0.53 12.82 23.26
CA ALA A 299 -1.10 13.82 24.16
C ALA A 299 -0.06 14.75 24.77
N ASP A 300 1.16 14.28 25.03
CA ASP A 300 2.24 15.06 25.64
C ASP A 300 3.32 15.53 24.64
N GLY A 301 3.14 15.30 23.34
CA GLY A 301 4.00 15.78 22.27
C GLY A 301 5.30 14.99 22.06
N ARG A 302 5.48 13.84 22.73
CA ARG A 302 6.61 12.92 22.48
C ARG A 302 6.40 12.07 21.23
N VAL A 303 5.16 11.95 20.78
CA VAL A 303 4.78 11.38 19.48
C VAL A 303 4.05 12.46 18.70
N ARG A 304 4.33 12.57 17.41
CA ARG A 304 3.61 13.46 16.48
C ARG A 304 3.30 12.65 15.23
N ALA A 305 2.05 12.63 14.83
CA ALA A 305 1.58 11.90 13.66
C ALA A 305 1.01 12.88 12.63
N TRP A 306 1.51 12.77 11.40
CA TRP A 306 1.20 13.68 10.31
C TRP A 306 0.70 12.92 9.09
N CYS A 307 -0.21 13.52 8.33
CA CYS A 307 -0.54 13.12 6.97
C CYS A 307 0.12 14.08 5.97
N LEU A 308 0.73 13.54 4.92
CA LEU A 308 1.37 14.28 3.84
C LEU A 308 0.59 14.20 2.53
N GLY A 309 -0.45 13.40 2.47
CA GLY A 309 -1.27 13.21 1.29
C GLY A 309 -1.79 11.79 1.12
N LEU A 310 -2.36 11.55 -0.04
CA LEU A 310 -2.86 10.25 -0.49
C LEU A 310 -2.35 10.01 -1.90
N GLY A 311 -2.04 8.77 -2.23
CA GLY A 311 -1.61 8.43 -3.59
C GLY A 311 -1.98 7.02 -3.98
N ALA A 312 -2.00 6.76 -5.28
CA ALA A 312 -2.25 5.44 -5.85
C ALA A 312 -1.00 4.93 -6.56
N ASP A 313 -0.64 3.68 -6.28
CA ASP A 313 0.37 2.95 -7.03
C ASP A 313 -0.07 2.81 -8.49
N PRO A 314 0.74 3.23 -9.46
CA PRO A 314 0.33 3.21 -10.86
C PRO A 314 0.20 1.81 -11.45
N LEU A 315 0.85 0.79 -10.89
CA LEU A 315 0.81 -0.58 -11.38
C LEU A 315 -0.38 -1.35 -10.81
N THR A 316 -0.50 -1.36 -9.49
CA THR A 316 -1.46 -2.21 -8.75
C THR A 316 -2.73 -1.48 -8.34
N PHE A 317 -2.80 -0.17 -8.52
CA PHE A 317 -3.89 0.68 -8.07
C PHE A 317 -4.14 0.67 -6.55
N ALA A 318 -3.19 0.15 -5.76
CA ALA A 318 -3.22 0.27 -4.31
C ALA A 318 -3.19 1.74 -3.91
N ILE A 319 -4.00 2.10 -2.92
CA ILE A 319 -4.10 3.48 -2.42
C ILE A 319 -3.46 3.54 -1.05
N ASP A 320 -2.49 4.46 -0.90
CA ASP A 320 -1.75 4.68 0.32
C ASP A 320 -2.02 6.08 0.88
N LEU A 321 -2.43 6.16 2.14
CA LEU A 321 -2.35 7.38 2.92
C LEU A 321 -0.91 7.52 3.41
N LEU A 322 -0.30 8.65 3.10
CA LEU A 322 1.10 8.94 3.37
C LEU A 322 1.24 9.58 4.77
N ALA A 323 1.66 8.80 5.75
CA ALA A 323 1.80 9.26 7.13
C ALA A 323 3.27 9.36 7.56
N VAL A 324 3.57 10.28 8.47
CA VAL A 324 4.85 10.35 9.19
C VAL A 324 4.57 10.34 10.68
N VAL A 325 5.22 9.42 11.39
CA VAL A 325 5.15 9.36 12.86
C VAL A 325 6.53 9.68 13.42
N VAL A 326 6.64 10.80 14.09
CA VAL A 326 7.87 11.25 14.75
C VAL A 326 7.79 10.87 16.23
N ILE A 327 8.73 10.10 16.71
CA ILE A 327 8.78 9.61 18.09
C ILE A 327 10.08 10.11 18.73
N ASP A 328 9.98 10.75 19.89
CA ASP A 328 11.16 11.17 20.66
C ASP A 328 12.03 9.96 21.00
N ALA A 329 13.34 10.09 20.84
CA ALA A 329 14.30 9.00 20.96
C ALA A 329 14.17 8.16 22.23
N PRO A 330 14.00 8.72 23.46
CA PRO A 330 13.85 7.90 24.66
C PRO A 330 12.58 7.02 24.62
N LEU A 331 11.47 7.52 24.06
CA LEU A 331 10.23 6.75 23.94
C LEU A 331 10.35 5.69 22.84
N TYR A 332 10.98 6.04 21.71
CA TYR A 332 11.23 5.09 20.62
C TYR A 332 12.08 3.91 21.11
N ASP A 333 13.16 4.20 21.84
CA ASP A 333 14.08 3.18 22.34
C ASP A 333 13.43 2.29 23.41
N ASP A 334 12.54 2.84 24.25
CA ASP A 334 11.74 2.08 25.22
C ASP A 334 10.71 1.15 24.53
N LEU A 335 10.13 1.59 23.41
CA LEU A 335 9.12 0.82 22.67
C LEU A 335 9.73 -0.18 21.71
N PHE A 336 10.75 0.24 20.97
CA PHE A 336 11.26 -0.48 19.78
C PHE A 336 12.77 -0.75 19.84
N GLY A 337 13.44 -0.52 20.97
CA GLY A 337 14.88 -0.81 21.12
C GLY A 337 15.22 -2.30 21.00
N ALA A 338 14.22 -3.17 21.20
CA ALA A 338 14.31 -4.62 20.98
C ALA A 338 13.43 -5.07 19.80
N ALA A 339 13.23 -4.20 18.80
CA ALA A 339 12.44 -4.51 17.60
C ALA A 339 13.00 -5.76 16.90
N VAL A 340 12.11 -6.50 16.23
CA VAL A 340 12.48 -7.69 15.49
C VAL A 340 13.27 -7.32 14.21
N ASP A 341 14.31 -8.07 13.90
CA ASP A 341 15.08 -7.90 12.65
C ASP A 341 14.31 -8.43 11.43
N ALA A 342 13.33 -9.29 11.65
CA ALA A 342 12.51 -9.91 10.62
C ALA A 342 11.14 -10.28 11.17
N ASN A 343 10.13 -10.24 10.28
CA ASN A 343 8.76 -10.65 10.54
C ASN A 343 8.26 -11.62 9.45
N ALA A 344 6.96 -11.96 9.47
CA ALA A 344 6.36 -12.87 8.50
C ALA A 344 6.49 -12.36 7.04
N GLU A 345 6.63 -11.06 6.84
CA GLU A 345 6.61 -10.41 5.52
C GLU A 345 8.02 -10.09 4.97
N GLY A 346 9.04 -9.92 5.83
CA GLY A 346 10.37 -9.53 5.37
C GLY A 346 11.35 -9.19 6.49
N ARG A 347 12.25 -8.26 6.21
CA ARG A 347 13.31 -7.84 7.13
C ARG A 347 13.29 -6.35 7.39
N VAL A 348 13.40 -5.97 8.66
CA VAL A 348 13.60 -4.57 9.07
C VAL A 348 15.08 -4.24 8.87
N THR A 349 15.35 -3.13 8.20
CA THR A 349 16.70 -2.65 7.89
C THR A 349 16.89 -1.22 8.42
N GLY A 350 18.06 -0.91 8.90
CA GLY A 350 18.39 0.41 9.46
C GLY A 350 18.98 0.28 10.86
N PRO A 351 19.02 1.37 11.65
CA PRO A 351 18.51 2.72 11.35
C PRO A 351 19.33 3.47 10.29
N ARG A 352 18.66 4.31 9.49
CA ARG A 352 19.27 5.19 8.49
C ARG A 352 19.12 6.65 8.93
N PRO A 353 20.12 7.52 8.70
CA PRO A 353 19.97 8.95 8.98
C PRO A 353 18.85 9.57 8.11
N PHE A 354 18.00 10.40 8.74
CA PHE A 354 17.01 11.18 8.03
C PHE A 354 17.58 12.55 7.67
N ASP A 355 18.47 12.56 6.69
CA ASP A 355 19.08 13.75 6.13
C ASP A 355 19.04 13.70 4.58
N HIS A 356 19.36 14.84 3.97
CA HIS A 356 19.28 14.99 2.52
C HIS A 356 20.20 14.01 1.77
N ALA A 357 21.40 13.78 2.27
CA ALA A 357 22.38 12.92 1.59
C ALA A 357 21.93 11.44 1.63
N SER A 358 21.52 10.96 2.80
CA SER A 358 21.10 9.57 3.02
C SER A 358 19.81 9.25 2.27
N VAL A 359 18.81 10.13 2.34
CA VAL A 359 17.54 9.94 1.63
C VAL A 359 17.74 10.03 0.12
N SER A 360 18.52 11.00 -0.39
CA SER A 360 18.80 11.10 -1.83
C SER A 360 19.57 9.90 -2.38
N ALA A 361 20.49 9.32 -1.61
CA ALA A 361 21.18 8.10 -1.99
C ALA A 361 20.20 6.92 -2.09
N LEU A 362 19.33 6.77 -1.08
CA LEU A 362 18.32 5.73 -1.06
C LEU A 362 17.35 5.81 -2.25
N LEU A 363 16.85 7.02 -2.57
CA LEU A 363 15.96 7.27 -3.71
C LEU A 363 16.59 6.94 -5.07
N ARG A 364 17.93 7.02 -5.19
CA ARG A 364 18.63 6.66 -6.42
C ARG A 364 18.94 5.19 -6.54
N ASP A 365 19.29 4.55 -5.42
CA ASP A 365 20.04 3.28 -5.43
C ASP A 365 19.20 2.08 -4.99
N ALA A 366 18.02 2.30 -4.38
CA ALA A 366 17.17 1.24 -3.88
C ALA A 366 15.85 1.11 -4.66
N PRO A 367 15.37 -0.11 -4.93
CA PRO A 367 14.04 -0.33 -5.50
C PRO A 367 13.00 -0.07 -4.41
N LEU A 368 12.45 1.13 -4.38
CA LEU A 368 11.44 1.55 -3.42
C LEU A 368 10.03 1.28 -3.96
N GLN A 369 9.10 0.98 -3.05
CA GLN A 369 7.68 1.03 -3.35
C GLN A 369 7.27 2.50 -3.62
N ALA A 370 6.37 2.74 -4.56
CA ALA A 370 6.01 4.09 -5.00
C ALA A 370 5.54 5.01 -3.86
N ALA A 371 4.78 4.49 -2.89
CA ALA A 371 4.37 5.25 -1.72
C ALA A 371 5.54 5.59 -0.78
N ALA A 372 6.51 4.67 -0.62
CA ALA A 372 7.71 4.91 0.19
C ALA A 372 8.60 5.99 -0.45
N GLU A 373 8.77 5.95 -1.77
CA GLU A 373 9.53 6.95 -2.52
C GLU A 373 8.90 8.35 -2.37
N ALA A 374 7.59 8.45 -2.57
CA ALA A 374 6.84 9.70 -2.40
C ALA A 374 6.91 10.22 -0.96
N LEU A 375 6.73 9.33 0.01
CA LEU A 375 6.72 9.69 1.43
C LEU A 375 8.08 10.19 1.90
N LEU A 376 9.18 9.52 1.54
CA LEU A 376 10.54 9.98 1.84
C LEU A 376 10.83 11.34 1.22
N THR A 377 10.42 11.55 -0.04
CA THR A 377 10.62 12.81 -0.76
C THR A 377 9.84 13.95 -0.11
N LEU A 378 8.56 13.74 0.20
CA LEU A 378 7.71 14.73 0.86
C LEU A 378 8.17 15.01 2.29
N ALA A 379 8.50 13.96 3.05
CA ALA A 379 8.96 14.12 4.44
C ALA A 379 10.27 14.92 4.51
N LEU A 380 11.19 14.70 3.57
CA LEU A 380 12.42 15.46 3.48
C LEU A 380 12.14 16.94 3.15
N ALA A 381 11.22 17.21 2.22
CA ALA A 381 10.82 18.57 1.86
C ALA A 381 10.16 19.34 3.04
N HIS A 382 9.49 18.61 3.94
CA HIS A 382 8.83 19.18 5.12
C HIS A 382 9.58 18.90 6.44
N ARG A 383 10.86 18.56 6.36
CA ARG A 383 11.66 18.12 7.52
C ARG A 383 11.54 19.04 8.73
N ASP A 384 11.65 20.35 8.50
CA ASP A 384 11.63 21.34 9.58
C ASP A 384 10.26 21.40 10.27
N THR A 385 9.16 21.24 9.52
CA THR A 385 7.80 21.15 10.08
C THR A 385 7.63 19.87 10.89
N LEU A 386 8.17 18.75 10.42
CA LEU A 386 8.01 17.44 11.05
C LEU A 386 8.84 17.31 12.32
N LEU A 387 10.07 17.83 12.33
CA LEU A 387 11.00 17.70 13.45
C LEU A 387 10.92 18.87 14.44
N GLY A 388 10.42 20.01 14.04
CA GLY A 388 10.22 21.32 14.64
C GLY A 388 9.98 21.60 16.00
#